data_7fbbfff314df5d14418cf770d6af579c
#
_entry.id   7fbbfff314df5d14418cf770d6af579c
#
_cell.length_a   1.000
_cell.length_b   1.000
_cell.length_c   1.000
_cell.angle_alpha   90.00
_cell.angle_beta   90.00
_cell.angle_gamma   90.00
#
_symmetry.space_group_name_H-M   'P 1'
#
loop_
_entity.id
_entity.type
_entity.pdbx_description
1 polymer ?
#
loop_
_entity_poly.entity_id
_entity_poly.type
_entity_poly.pdbx_seq_one_letter_code
_entity_poly.pdbx_strand_id
1 'polypeptide(L)'
;MNKPAVSRIANILKNSKNFFLATTDGKRPYVRPFNAVVEYDDKVYFYTNNRTHAFKQIETNPFVELCAMIGEGYDRWLRVSGKVEYDYREEVKKAMLDANPELRSMYSEDDKIFYVFYLSNMSATIHSTQTEPEEIC
;
A
#
# COMPACT_ATOMS: atom_id res chain seq x y z
N MET A 1 0.20 7.45 14.09
CA MET A 1 1.29 6.46 13.97
C MET A 1 2.61 7.20 14.01
N ASN A 2 3.64 6.62 14.61
CA ASN A 2 4.90 7.33 14.72
C ASN A 2 5.65 7.34 13.37
N LYS A 3 6.34 8.45 13.11
CA LYS A 3 7.04 8.68 11.86
C LYS A 3 8.14 7.65 11.55
N PRO A 4 8.96 7.19 12.52
CA PRO A 4 9.95 6.14 12.20
C PRO A 4 9.35 4.85 11.69
N ALA A 5 8.19 4.42 12.22
CA ALA A 5 7.50 3.23 11.73
C ALA A 5 6.99 3.43 10.30
N VAL A 6 6.39 4.59 10.02
CA VAL A 6 5.91 4.93 8.68
C VAL A 6 7.04 4.93 7.66
N SER A 7 8.16 5.58 7.99
CA SER A 7 9.31 5.64 7.09
C SER A 7 9.93 4.26 6.85
N ARG A 8 9.99 3.43 7.88
CA ARG A 8 10.51 2.07 7.75
C ARG A 8 9.64 1.22 6.82
N ILE A 9 8.33 1.29 6.97
CA ILE A 9 7.39 0.59 6.11
C ILE A 9 7.53 1.05 4.66
N ALA A 10 7.55 2.38 4.45
CA ALA A 10 7.68 2.95 3.10
C ALA A 10 8.98 2.50 2.43
N ASN A 11 10.09 2.48 3.16
CA ASN A 11 11.37 2.06 2.62
C ASN A 11 11.38 0.58 2.22
N ILE A 12 10.80 -0.28 3.04
CA ILE A 12 10.70 -1.71 2.71
C ILE A 12 9.89 -1.89 1.43
N LEU A 13 8.76 -1.21 1.32
CA LEU A 13 7.89 -1.32 0.15
C LEU A 13 8.56 -0.79 -1.11
N LYS A 14 9.27 0.34 -1.02
CA LYS A 14 10.02 0.89 -2.17
C LYS A 14 11.09 -0.07 -2.67
N ASN A 15 11.77 -0.75 -1.76
CA ASN A 15 12.88 -1.63 -2.09
C ASN A 15 12.42 -3.01 -2.57
N SER A 16 11.18 -3.37 -2.37
CA SER A 16 10.67 -4.71 -2.70
C SER A 16 10.20 -4.84 -4.14
N LYS A 17 10.46 -3.89 -5.01
CA LYS A 17 10.04 -3.85 -6.43
C LYS A 17 8.55 -4.08 -6.62
N ASN A 18 8.04 -5.22 -6.17
CA ASN A 18 6.63 -5.56 -6.19
C ASN A 18 6.21 -6.00 -4.80
N PHE A 19 5.07 -5.52 -4.36
CA PHE A 19 4.41 -6.03 -3.16
C PHE A 19 3.00 -6.43 -3.55
N PHE A 20 2.32 -7.20 -2.70
CA PHE A 20 1.03 -7.78 -3.07
C PHE A 20 -0.04 -7.27 -2.12
N LEU A 21 -1.16 -6.88 -2.70
CA LEU A 21 -2.33 -6.41 -1.94
C LEU A 21 -3.43 -7.46 -1.99
N ALA A 22 -3.87 -7.89 -0.82
CA ALA A 22 -5.02 -8.79 -0.67
C ALA A 22 -6.25 -7.98 -0.30
N THR A 23 -7.35 -8.26 -1.00
CA THR A 23 -8.67 -7.70 -0.75
C THR A 23 -9.68 -8.83 -0.61
N THR A 24 -10.89 -8.49 -0.20
CA THR A 24 -11.98 -9.46 -0.13
C THR A 24 -13.29 -8.80 -0.52
N ASP A 25 -14.20 -9.59 -1.06
CA ASP A 25 -15.58 -9.14 -1.31
C ASP A 25 -16.53 -9.62 -0.19
N GLY A 26 -15.96 -10.18 0.89
CA GLY A 26 -16.73 -10.77 1.97
C GLY A 26 -16.96 -12.26 1.81
N LYS A 27 -16.65 -12.83 0.64
CA LYS A 27 -16.84 -14.26 0.35
C LYS A 27 -15.51 -14.95 0.09
N ARG A 28 -14.58 -14.30 -0.60
CA ARG A 28 -13.31 -14.90 -0.95
C ARG A 28 -12.23 -13.82 -0.98
N PRO A 29 -10.95 -14.22 -0.79
CA PRO A 29 -9.82 -13.29 -0.92
C PRO A 29 -9.38 -13.16 -2.38
N TYR A 30 -8.78 -12.01 -2.68
CA TYR A 30 -8.17 -11.72 -3.98
C TYR A 30 -6.81 -11.11 -3.71
N VAL A 31 -5.83 -11.38 -4.58
CA VAL A 31 -4.48 -10.82 -4.43
C VAL A 31 -3.95 -10.40 -5.79
N ARG A 32 -3.21 -9.28 -5.82
CA ARG A 32 -2.56 -8.77 -7.03
C ARG A 32 -1.31 -7.99 -6.66
N PRO A 33 -0.35 -7.85 -7.59
CA PRO A 33 0.83 -7.04 -7.34
C PRO A 33 0.52 -5.54 -7.37
N PHE A 34 1.21 -4.80 -6.53
CA PHE A 34 1.28 -3.34 -6.54
C PHE A 34 2.76 -2.96 -6.64
N ASN A 35 3.06 -1.77 -7.15
CA ASN A 35 4.44 -1.39 -7.40
C ASN A 35 4.76 0.08 -7.10
N ALA A 36 3.84 0.82 -6.54
CA ALA A 36 4.06 2.24 -6.28
C ALA A 36 3.60 2.62 -4.89
N VAL A 37 4.42 3.41 -4.22
CA VAL A 37 4.18 3.85 -2.86
C VAL A 37 4.83 5.22 -2.69
N VAL A 38 4.27 6.04 -1.81
CA VAL A 38 4.92 7.30 -1.40
C VAL A 38 4.63 7.55 0.08
N GLU A 39 5.63 8.06 0.77
CA GLU A 39 5.44 8.59 2.12
C GLU A 39 5.09 10.07 2.00
N TYR A 40 3.99 10.45 2.62
CA TYR A 40 3.53 11.83 2.61
C TYR A 40 2.70 12.09 3.86
N ASP A 41 2.91 13.22 4.51
CA ASP A 41 2.08 13.66 5.65
C ASP A 41 2.05 12.59 6.77
N ASP A 42 3.21 11.97 7.03
CA ASP A 42 3.41 10.90 8.02
C ASP A 42 2.52 9.66 7.79
N LYS A 43 2.19 9.39 6.54
CA LYS A 43 1.42 8.21 6.13
C LYS A 43 2.08 7.56 4.92
N VAL A 44 1.78 6.29 4.72
CA VAL A 44 2.20 5.54 3.54
C VAL A 44 1.00 5.48 2.59
N TYR A 45 1.18 6.03 1.40
CA TYR A 45 0.12 6.09 0.39
C TYR A 45 0.38 5.10 -0.73
N PHE A 46 -0.72 4.56 -1.22
CA PHE A 46 -0.81 3.64 -2.36
C PHE A 46 -1.77 4.23 -3.38
N TYR A 47 -1.82 3.67 -4.59
CA TYR A 47 -2.78 4.14 -5.57
C TYR A 47 -3.58 2.99 -6.17
N THR A 48 -4.72 3.34 -6.69
CA THR A 48 -5.53 2.49 -7.55
C THR A 48 -6.32 3.38 -8.51
N ASN A 49 -7.14 2.80 -9.35
CA ASN A 49 -8.09 3.58 -10.15
C ASN A 49 -9.48 2.95 -10.03
N ASN A 50 -10.50 3.73 -10.39
CA ASN A 50 -11.89 3.32 -10.15
C ASN A 50 -12.41 2.29 -11.16
N ARG A 51 -11.54 1.77 -12.03
CA ARG A 51 -11.90 0.75 -13.01
C ARG A 51 -11.38 -0.64 -12.64
N THR A 52 -10.61 -0.76 -11.54
CA THR A 52 -10.01 -2.03 -11.15
C THR A 52 -10.98 -2.89 -10.35
N HIS A 53 -10.74 -4.19 -10.35
CA HIS A 53 -11.45 -5.11 -9.46
C HIS A 53 -11.13 -4.82 -8.00
N ALA A 54 -9.89 -4.42 -7.72
CA ALA A 54 -9.47 -4.02 -6.36
C ALA A 54 -10.34 -2.90 -5.82
N PHE A 55 -10.58 -1.87 -6.62
CA PHE A 55 -11.43 -0.74 -6.21
C PHE A 55 -12.83 -1.20 -5.81
N LYS A 56 -13.43 -2.07 -6.64
CA LYS A 56 -14.78 -2.60 -6.37
C LYS A 56 -14.82 -3.44 -5.11
N GLN A 57 -13.80 -4.26 -4.88
CA GLN A 57 -13.72 -5.09 -3.69
C GLN A 57 -13.55 -4.24 -2.44
N ILE A 58 -12.73 -3.20 -2.52
CA ILE A 58 -12.52 -2.26 -1.41
C ILE A 58 -13.80 -1.49 -1.07
N GLU A 59 -14.60 -1.14 -2.06
CA GLU A 59 -15.90 -0.52 -1.81
C GLU A 59 -16.83 -1.44 -1.00
N THR A 60 -16.78 -2.74 -1.28
CA THR A 60 -17.58 -3.73 -0.57
C THR A 60 -17.00 -4.03 0.81
N ASN A 61 -15.67 -4.12 0.91
CA ASN A 61 -14.97 -4.41 2.17
C ASN A 61 -13.65 -3.67 2.16
N PRO A 62 -13.48 -2.64 3.01
CA PRO A 62 -12.29 -1.78 2.98
C PRO A 62 -11.08 -2.37 3.71
N PHE A 63 -11.20 -3.55 4.32
CA PHE A 63 -10.08 -4.16 5.04
C PHE A 63 -9.17 -4.91 4.07
N VAL A 64 -7.88 -4.60 4.12
CA VAL A 64 -6.87 -5.13 3.20
C VAL A 64 -5.63 -5.57 3.96
N GLU A 65 -4.79 -6.34 3.27
CA GLU A 65 -3.47 -6.69 3.79
C GLU A 65 -2.46 -6.67 2.65
N LEU A 66 -1.26 -6.18 2.97
CA LEU A 66 -0.13 -6.13 2.05
C LEU A 66 0.93 -7.14 2.50
N CYS A 67 1.64 -7.70 1.53
CA CYS A 67 2.81 -8.54 1.79
C CYS A 67 3.94 -8.13 0.86
N ALA A 68 5.13 -7.92 1.42
CA ALA A 68 6.32 -7.54 0.67
C ALA A 68 7.52 -8.35 1.15
N MET A 69 8.26 -8.93 0.22
CA MET A 69 9.50 -9.65 0.55
C MET A 69 10.60 -8.66 0.93
N ILE A 70 11.42 -9.04 1.91
CA ILE A 70 12.54 -8.23 2.38
C ILE A 70 13.83 -8.92 1.94
N GLY A 71 14.66 -8.18 1.18
CA GLY A 71 15.90 -8.73 0.62
C GLY A 71 15.64 -9.69 -0.53
N GLU A 72 16.63 -10.48 -0.88
CA GLU A 72 16.58 -11.38 -2.02
C GLU A 72 16.16 -12.82 -1.66
N GLY A 73 16.15 -13.15 -0.37
CA GLY A 73 15.71 -14.46 0.10
C GLY A 73 14.21 -14.56 0.25
N TYR A 74 13.74 -15.71 0.70
CA TYR A 74 12.33 -15.95 0.96
C TYR A 74 12.06 -16.13 2.45
N ASP A 75 13.00 -15.74 3.29
CA ASP A 75 12.94 -16.00 4.73
C ASP A 75 12.40 -14.84 5.56
N ARG A 76 12.23 -13.65 4.98
CA ARG A 76 11.68 -12.49 5.69
C ARG A 76 10.69 -11.74 4.81
N TRP A 77 9.59 -11.32 5.41
CA TRP A 77 8.58 -10.54 4.70
C TRP A 77 7.84 -9.62 5.64
N LEU A 78 7.38 -8.49 5.08
CA LEU A 78 6.55 -7.52 5.77
C LEU A 78 5.08 -7.83 5.51
N ARG A 79 4.26 -7.80 6.55
CA ARG A 79 2.80 -7.82 6.43
C ARG A 79 2.26 -6.53 7.02
N VAL A 80 1.39 -5.86 6.28
CA VAL A 80 0.72 -4.64 6.72
C VAL A 80 -0.77 -4.82 6.49
N SER A 81 -1.56 -4.62 7.54
CA SER A 81 -3.01 -4.69 7.42
C SER A 81 -3.65 -3.41 7.90
N GLY A 82 -4.85 -3.14 7.43
CA GLY A 82 -5.61 -1.97 7.85
C GLY A 82 -6.84 -1.75 7.00
N LYS A 83 -7.47 -0.60 7.23
CA LYS A 83 -8.67 -0.18 6.52
C LYS A 83 -8.31 0.91 5.53
N VAL A 84 -8.72 0.74 4.27
CA VAL A 84 -8.46 1.73 3.22
C VAL A 84 -9.22 3.02 3.53
N GLU A 85 -8.47 4.14 3.48
CA GLU A 85 -9.03 5.49 3.52
C GLU A 85 -8.54 6.24 2.30
N TYR A 86 -9.45 6.66 1.44
CA TYR A 86 -9.10 7.45 0.27
C TYR A 86 -8.81 8.89 0.66
N ASP A 87 -7.81 9.49 0.01
CA ASP A 87 -7.45 10.89 0.19
C ASP A 87 -7.64 11.60 -1.16
N TYR A 88 -8.56 12.56 -1.19
CA TYR A 88 -8.97 13.20 -2.44
C TYR A 88 -8.19 14.49 -2.73
N ARG A 89 -7.21 14.86 -1.90
CA ARG A 89 -6.43 16.08 -2.09
C ARG A 89 -5.51 15.95 -3.29
N GLU A 90 -5.50 16.95 -4.14
CA GLU A 90 -4.63 16.95 -5.33
C GLU A 90 -3.15 16.90 -4.96
N GLU A 91 -2.77 17.55 -3.84
CA GLU A 91 -1.37 17.56 -3.39
C GLU A 91 -0.84 16.16 -3.09
N VAL A 92 -1.68 15.26 -2.58
CA VAL A 92 -1.28 13.89 -2.28
C VAL A 92 -1.17 13.07 -3.58
N LYS A 93 -2.10 13.26 -4.49
CA LYS A 93 -2.02 12.64 -5.82
C LYS A 93 -0.77 13.10 -6.56
N LYS A 94 -0.45 14.40 -6.47
CA LYS A 94 0.77 14.94 -7.07
C LYS A 94 2.01 14.31 -6.45
N ALA A 95 2.05 14.14 -5.13
CA ALA A 95 3.18 13.50 -4.44
C ALA A 95 3.38 12.06 -4.95
N MET A 96 2.32 11.31 -5.13
CA MET A 96 2.39 9.95 -5.68
C MET A 96 2.96 9.96 -7.09
N LEU A 97 2.49 10.86 -7.95
CA LEU A 97 2.94 10.95 -9.34
C LEU A 97 4.38 11.45 -9.44
N ASP A 98 4.79 12.39 -8.58
CA ASP A 98 6.17 12.87 -8.55
C ASP A 98 7.14 11.77 -8.11
N ALA A 99 6.73 10.94 -7.15
CA ALA A 99 7.54 9.82 -6.67
C ALA A 99 7.61 8.66 -7.67
N ASN A 100 6.59 8.54 -8.53
CA ASN A 100 6.47 7.46 -9.50
C ASN A 100 6.09 8.06 -10.87
N PRO A 101 7.04 8.77 -11.52
CA PRO A 101 6.70 9.59 -12.70
C PRO A 101 6.19 8.81 -13.90
N GLU A 102 6.46 7.51 -13.98
CA GLU A 102 5.91 6.65 -15.03
C GLU A 102 4.38 6.59 -15.01
N LEU A 103 3.76 6.89 -13.86
CA LEU A 103 2.31 6.92 -13.76
C LEU A 103 1.68 8.11 -14.50
N ARG A 104 2.47 9.14 -14.80
CA ARG A 104 1.95 10.35 -15.48
C ARG A 104 1.53 10.09 -16.93
N SER A 105 1.94 8.96 -17.49
CA SER A 105 1.44 8.58 -18.82
C SER A 105 -0.02 8.11 -18.78
N MET A 106 -0.53 7.78 -17.59
CA MET A 106 -1.89 7.25 -17.40
C MET A 106 -2.79 8.17 -16.57
N TYR A 107 -2.19 8.97 -15.69
CA TYR A 107 -2.95 9.73 -14.69
C TYR A 107 -2.43 11.16 -14.55
N SER A 108 -3.31 12.04 -14.06
CA SER A 108 -2.95 13.40 -13.63
C SER A 108 -3.56 13.66 -12.26
N GLU A 109 -3.07 14.70 -11.56
CA GLU A 109 -3.57 15.02 -10.22
C GLU A 109 -5.03 15.46 -10.20
N ASP A 110 -5.55 15.93 -11.32
CA ASP A 110 -6.93 16.43 -11.42
C ASP A 110 -7.87 15.50 -12.19
N ASP A 111 -7.40 14.29 -12.59
CA ASP A 111 -8.32 13.36 -13.24
C ASP A 111 -9.28 12.74 -12.22
N LYS A 112 -10.33 12.10 -12.72
CA LYS A 112 -11.38 11.52 -11.87
C LYS A 112 -11.29 10.02 -11.73
N ILE A 113 -10.23 9.41 -12.27
CA ILE A 113 -10.07 7.95 -12.22
C ILE A 113 -8.97 7.51 -11.27
N PHE A 114 -8.02 8.37 -10.96
CA PHE A 114 -6.85 8.09 -10.14
C PHE A 114 -7.16 8.34 -8.67
N TYR A 115 -6.95 7.33 -7.83
CA TYR A 115 -7.24 7.39 -6.40
C TYR A 115 -5.99 7.03 -5.62
N VAL A 116 -5.70 7.79 -4.57
CA VAL A 116 -4.66 7.45 -3.60
C VAL A 116 -5.30 7.14 -2.26
N PHE A 117 -4.69 6.22 -1.51
CA PHE A 117 -5.24 5.81 -0.23
C PHE A 117 -4.13 5.47 0.75
N TYR A 118 -4.44 5.56 2.03
CA TYR A 118 -3.62 5.05 3.12
C TYR A 118 -4.45 4.07 3.93
N LEU A 119 -3.81 3.41 4.91
CA LEU A 119 -4.49 2.46 5.77
C LEU A 119 -4.65 3.06 7.17
N SER A 120 -5.89 3.17 7.64
CA SER A 120 -6.16 3.53 9.02
C SER A 120 -6.13 2.27 9.89
N ASN A 121 -5.88 2.45 11.19
CA ASN A 121 -5.72 1.35 12.14
C ASN A 121 -4.69 0.33 11.64
N MET A 122 -3.60 0.85 11.09
CA MET A 122 -2.58 0.02 10.44
C MET A 122 -1.81 -0.79 11.47
N SER A 123 -1.60 -2.07 11.15
CA SER A 123 -0.75 -3.00 11.89
C SER A 123 0.32 -3.51 10.94
N ALA A 124 1.57 -3.51 11.36
CA ALA A 124 2.68 -3.94 10.52
C ALA A 124 3.61 -4.85 11.31
N THR A 125 3.99 -5.98 10.72
CA THR A 125 4.80 -7.01 11.34
C THR A 125 5.81 -7.54 10.34
N ILE A 126 7.05 -7.71 10.76
CA ILE A 126 8.05 -8.42 9.97
C ILE A 126 8.08 -9.88 10.43
N HIS A 127 7.84 -10.76 9.51
CA HIS A 127 7.87 -12.20 9.72
C HIS A 127 9.19 -12.79 9.24
N SER A 128 9.61 -13.88 9.87
CA SER A 128 10.84 -14.58 9.50
C SER A 128 10.63 -16.08 9.70
N THR A 129 11.27 -16.88 8.87
CA THR A 129 11.29 -18.34 9.07
C THR A 129 12.26 -18.74 10.17
N GLN A 130 13.07 -17.80 10.67
CA GLN A 130 14.18 -18.08 11.59
C GLN A 130 14.00 -17.48 12.98
N THR A 131 13.17 -16.45 13.11
CA THR A 131 12.99 -15.71 14.37
C THR A 131 11.50 -15.45 14.61
N GLU A 132 11.19 -15.03 15.83
CA GLU A 132 9.85 -14.58 16.16
C GLU A 132 9.48 -13.33 15.38
N PRO A 133 8.18 -13.11 15.08
CA PRO A 133 7.74 -11.90 14.40
C PRO A 133 8.11 -10.64 15.17
N GLU A 134 8.49 -9.61 14.43
CA GLU A 134 8.78 -8.29 14.99
C GLU A 134 7.61 -7.35 14.67
N GLU A 135 6.94 -6.82 15.69
CA GLU A 135 5.91 -5.81 15.48
C GLU A 135 6.55 -4.45 15.23
N ILE A 136 6.17 -3.80 14.13
CA ILE A 136 6.58 -2.43 13.83
C ILE A 136 5.56 -1.44 14.40
N CYS A 137 4.31 -1.77 14.32
CA CYS A 137 3.22 -0.95 14.88
C CYS A 137 1.92 -1.75 15.03
#